data_c07738ea242bf514876a0e318fe69f29
#
_entry.id   c07738ea242bf514876a0e318fe69f29
#
_cell.length_a   1.000
_cell.length_b   1.000
_cell.length_c   1.000
_cell.angle_alpha   90.00
_cell.angle_beta   90.00
_cell.angle_gamma   90.00
#
_symmetry.space_group_name_H-M   'P 1'
#
loop_
_entity.id
_entity.type
_entity.pdbx_description
1 polymer ?
#
loop_
_entity_poly.entity_id
_entity_poly.type
_entity_poly.pdbx_seq_one_letter_code
_entity_poly.pdbx_strand_id
1 'polypeptide(L)'
;MKYIYIIIFAILIGCADTNQSILKTDDELSSNIKMLVEKYENNDFEVSQYYANDVITRVNNTELNGFENLTAGFKAHHEMLYDNIKMKDLYVHTNYFANGEIWSNVWATWTGTGKTTGKEYSLPTHFDYKWENGKIVVVQGYFDESIEKMEIAAYTEAQNQN
;
A
#
# COMPACT_ATOMS: atom_id res chain seq x y z
N MET A 1 9.14 -67.83 -30.95
CA MET A 1 9.90 -66.66 -30.52
C MET A 1 8.93 -65.63 -30.03
N LYS A 2 8.87 -65.35 -28.72
CA LYS A 2 8.00 -64.34 -28.13
C LYS A 2 8.82 -63.06 -27.91
N TYR A 3 8.45 -61.97 -28.58
CA TYR A 3 9.05 -60.65 -28.39
C TYR A 3 8.44 -59.98 -27.16
N ILE A 4 9.24 -59.75 -26.11
CA ILE A 4 8.87 -58.97 -24.97
C ILE A 4 9.17 -57.51 -25.29
N TYR A 5 8.12 -56.70 -25.44
CA TYR A 5 8.27 -55.23 -25.53
C TYR A 5 8.39 -54.65 -24.13
N ILE A 6 9.58 -54.17 -23.76
CA ILE A 6 9.81 -53.39 -22.56
C ILE A 6 9.40 -51.96 -22.84
N ILE A 7 8.25 -51.51 -22.31
CA ILE A 7 7.84 -50.10 -22.34
C ILE A 7 8.61 -49.39 -21.22
N ILE A 8 9.62 -48.61 -21.59
CA ILE A 8 10.31 -47.71 -20.66
C ILE A 8 9.40 -46.48 -20.43
N PHE A 9 8.74 -46.44 -19.28
CA PHE A 9 7.99 -45.27 -18.83
C PHE A 9 9.00 -44.26 -18.30
N ALA A 10 9.40 -43.27 -19.13
CA ALA A 10 10.21 -42.16 -18.71
C ALA A 10 9.37 -41.26 -17.79
N ILE A 11 9.54 -41.37 -16.48
CA ILE A 11 8.97 -40.43 -15.52
C ILE A 11 9.74 -39.10 -15.68
N LEU A 12 9.12 -38.15 -16.36
CA LEU A 12 9.57 -36.76 -16.35
C LEU A 12 9.30 -36.18 -14.96
N ILE A 13 10.27 -36.32 -14.06
CA ILE A 13 10.29 -35.55 -12.82
C ILE A 13 10.62 -34.13 -13.26
N GLY A 14 9.57 -33.34 -13.53
CA GLY A 14 9.71 -31.90 -13.64
C GLY A 14 10.22 -31.39 -12.29
N CYS A 15 11.45 -30.88 -12.24
CA CYS A 15 11.90 -30.07 -11.13
C CYS A 15 10.93 -28.88 -11.02
N ALA A 16 9.99 -28.95 -10.09
CA ALA A 16 9.29 -27.76 -9.64
C ALA A 16 10.35 -26.86 -9.04
N ASP A 17 10.64 -25.77 -9.70
CA ASP A 17 11.56 -24.75 -9.17
C ASP A 17 10.88 -24.18 -7.92
N THR A 18 11.28 -24.66 -6.73
CA THR A 18 10.67 -24.29 -5.43
C THR A 18 11.02 -22.86 -5.03
N ASN A 19 11.70 -22.12 -5.90
CA ASN A 19 12.23 -20.79 -5.64
C ASN A 19 11.53 -19.71 -6.49
N GLN A 20 10.25 -19.90 -6.80
CA GLN A 20 9.47 -18.91 -7.54
C GLN A 20 8.75 -17.95 -6.59
N SER A 21 8.75 -16.67 -6.94
CA SER A 21 7.89 -15.67 -6.29
C SER A 21 6.44 -15.91 -6.68
N ILE A 22 5.51 -15.74 -5.72
CA ILE A 22 4.07 -15.96 -5.91
C ILE A 22 3.36 -14.63 -5.72
N LEU A 23 2.53 -14.24 -6.67
CA LEU A 23 1.63 -13.10 -6.57
C LEU A 23 0.21 -13.60 -6.23
N LYS A 24 -0.45 -12.95 -5.26
CA LYS A 24 -1.85 -13.20 -4.87
C LYS A 24 -2.63 -11.91 -4.79
N THR A 25 -3.92 -11.94 -5.14
CA THR A 25 -4.84 -10.80 -5.11
C THR A 25 -6.01 -10.99 -4.16
N ASP A 26 -6.19 -12.19 -3.64
CA ASP A 26 -7.32 -12.67 -2.84
C ASP A 26 -6.90 -13.34 -1.51
N ASP A 27 -5.64 -13.16 -1.11
CA ASP A 27 -5.14 -13.65 0.17
C ASP A 27 -5.48 -12.70 1.34
N GLU A 28 -5.20 -13.13 2.55
CA GLU A 28 -5.47 -12.38 3.77
C GLU A 28 -4.76 -11.03 3.79
N LEU A 29 -3.48 -10.98 3.38
CA LEU A 29 -2.71 -9.73 3.40
C LEU A 29 -3.23 -8.71 2.38
N SER A 30 -3.58 -9.15 1.17
CA SER A 30 -4.23 -8.29 0.17
C SER A 30 -5.59 -7.77 0.67
N SER A 31 -6.35 -8.61 1.39
CA SER A 31 -7.64 -8.23 1.99
C SER A 31 -7.44 -7.22 3.12
N ASN A 32 -6.43 -7.41 3.96
CA ASN A 32 -6.08 -6.45 5.02
C ASN A 32 -5.71 -5.09 4.44
N ILE A 33 -4.93 -5.03 3.36
CA ILE A 33 -4.61 -3.75 2.69
C ILE A 33 -5.86 -3.08 2.12
N LYS A 34 -6.75 -3.82 1.46
CA LYS A 34 -8.02 -3.26 0.95
C LYS A 34 -8.85 -2.63 2.08
N MET A 35 -8.94 -3.31 3.22
CA MET A 35 -9.61 -2.81 4.41
C MET A 35 -8.91 -1.57 5.00
N LEU A 36 -7.56 -1.52 5.03
CA LEU A 36 -6.82 -0.35 5.48
C LEU A 36 -7.04 0.87 4.58
N VAL A 37 -7.14 0.67 3.27
CA VAL A 37 -7.50 1.73 2.31
C VAL A 37 -8.92 2.25 2.58
N GLU A 38 -9.89 1.38 2.79
CA GLU A 38 -11.27 1.75 3.14
C GLU A 38 -11.32 2.54 4.47
N LYS A 39 -10.56 2.11 5.47
CA LYS A 39 -10.45 2.82 6.75
C LYS A 39 -9.85 4.23 6.58
N TYR A 40 -8.79 4.35 5.77
CA TYR A 40 -8.23 5.65 5.42
C TYR A 40 -9.29 6.55 4.77
N GLU A 41 -10.05 6.08 3.78
CA GLU A 41 -11.12 6.85 3.13
C GLU A 41 -12.19 7.34 4.12
N ASN A 42 -12.43 6.57 5.18
CA ASN A 42 -13.45 6.86 6.20
C ASN A 42 -12.90 7.60 7.42
N ASN A 43 -11.66 8.09 7.38
CA ASN A 43 -10.99 8.74 8.52
C ASN A 43 -10.95 7.86 9.80
N ASP A 44 -10.83 6.53 9.62
CA ASP A 44 -10.74 5.56 10.71
C ASP A 44 -9.30 5.05 10.84
N PHE A 45 -8.62 5.44 11.90
CA PHE A 45 -7.23 5.09 12.19
C PHE A 45 -7.07 4.11 13.34
N GLU A 46 -8.12 3.39 13.73
CA GLU A 46 -8.01 2.27 14.67
C GLU A 46 -7.46 1.03 13.96
N VAL A 47 -6.18 1.07 13.60
CA VAL A 47 -5.49 0.07 12.76
C VAL A 47 -4.16 -0.39 13.33
N SER A 48 -3.81 -0.04 14.57
CA SER A 48 -2.52 -0.36 15.22
C SER A 48 -2.19 -1.85 15.22
N GLN A 49 -3.20 -2.73 15.20
CA GLN A 49 -3.01 -4.18 15.15
C GLN A 49 -2.36 -4.67 13.86
N TYR A 50 -2.34 -3.88 12.79
CA TYR A 50 -1.74 -4.25 11.49
C TYR A 50 -0.31 -3.73 11.33
N TYR A 51 0.13 -2.78 12.15
CA TYR A 51 1.43 -2.13 12.02
C TYR A 51 2.37 -2.50 13.16
N ALA A 52 3.68 -2.49 12.90
CA ALA A 52 4.68 -2.45 13.94
C ALA A 52 4.69 -1.05 14.59
N ASN A 53 5.02 -0.95 15.89
CA ASN A 53 5.07 0.35 16.55
C ASN A 53 6.15 1.27 15.97
N ASP A 54 7.23 0.69 15.48
CA ASP A 54 8.39 1.30 14.87
C ASP A 54 8.37 1.28 13.33
N VAL A 55 7.19 1.15 12.73
CA VAL A 55 7.02 1.13 11.28
C VAL A 55 7.73 2.30 10.63
N ILE A 56 8.47 2.02 9.55
CA ILE A 56 9.16 3.03 8.75
C ILE A 56 8.26 3.43 7.59
N THR A 57 7.93 4.71 7.50
CA THR A 57 7.15 5.26 6.38
C THR A 57 8.04 6.11 5.50
N ARG A 58 8.10 5.78 4.22
CA ARG A 58 8.82 6.54 3.21
C ARG A 58 7.84 7.08 2.18
N VAL A 59 7.83 8.39 2.02
CA VAL A 59 7.05 9.04 0.96
C VAL A 59 8.05 9.78 0.08
N ASN A 60 8.21 9.31 -1.15
CA ASN A 60 9.25 9.78 -2.06
C ASN A 60 10.63 9.82 -1.36
N ASN A 61 11.12 11.01 -0.99
CA ASN A 61 12.41 11.22 -0.33
C ASN A 61 12.29 11.52 1.18
N THR A 62 11.09 11.50 1.74
CA THR A 62 10.85 11.78 3.16
C THR A 62 10.70 10.48 3.93
N GLU A 63 11.35 10.36 5.08
CA GLU A 63 11.21 9.22 5.98
C GLU A 63 10.63 9.67 7.33
N LEU A 64 9.60 8.95 7.78
CA LEU A 64 8.98 9.10 9.09
C LEU A 64 9.07 7.76 9.82
N ASN A 65 9.31 7.79 11.12
CA ASN A 65 9.43 6.59 11.94
C ASN A 65 8.31 6.54 12.98
N GLY A 66 7.72 5.37 13.14
CA GLY A 66 6.70 5.07 14.13
C GLY A 66 5.26 5.23 13.66
N PHE A 67 4.40 4.38 14.21
CA PHE A 67 2.98 4.31 13.86
C PHE A 67 2.23 5.63 14.14
N GLU A 68 2.59 6.34 15.21
CA GLU A 68 1.98 7.64 15.56
C GLU A 68 2.23 8.69 14.47
N ASN A 69 3.46 8.76 13.94
CA ASN A 69 3.80 9.71 12.88
C ASN A 69 3.10 9.37 11.56
N LEU A 70 3.03 8.08 11.20
CA LEU A 70 2.27 7.62 10.05
C LEU A 70 0.80 8.04 10.13
N THR A 71 0.14 7.77 11.26
CA THR A 71 -1.27 8.09 11.44
C THR A 71 -1.53 9.58 11.56
N ALA A 72 -0.60 10.35 12.15
CA ALA A 72 -0.71 11.82 12.21
C ALA A 72 -0.71 12.43 10.79
N GLY A 73 0.13 11.95 9.87
CA GLY A 73 0.12 12.38 8.48
C GLY A 73 -1.23 12.11 7.79
N PHE A 74 -1.75 10.90 7.93
CA PHE A 74 -3.06 10.55 7.34
C PHE A 74 -4.23 11.33 7.96
N LYS A 75 -4.22 11.57 9.27
CA LYS A 75 -5.22 12.42 9.94
C LYS A 75 -5.18 13.84 9.43
N ALA A 76 -3.98 14.40 9.21
CA ALA A 76 -3.85 15.75 8.67
C ALA A 76 -4.50 15.89 7.27
N HIS A 77 -4.48 14.84 6.44
CA HIS A 77 -5.21 14.84 5.18
C HIS A 77 -6.70 15.11 5.39
N HIS A 78 -7.35 14.43 6.34
CA HIS A 78 -8.78 14.57 6.62
C HIS A 78 -9.12 15.79 7.46
N GLU A 79 -8.30 16.14 8.42
CA GLU A 79 -8.61 17.21 9.37
C GLU A 79 -8.30 18.59 8.80
N MET A 80 -7.20 18.72 8.04
CA MET A 80 -6.67 20.01 7.62
C MET A 80 -6.74 20.24 6.12
N LEU A 81 -6.50 19.23 5.30
CA LEU A 81 -6.17 19.45 3.90
C LEU A 81 -7.30 19.11 2.93
N TYR A 82 -8.01 17.99 3.12
CA TYR A 82 -8.92 17.50 2.08
C TYR A 82 -10.26 17.01 2.61
N ASP A 83 -11.30 17.22 1.81
CA ASP A 83 -12.60 16.56 1.90
C ASP A 83 -12.76 15.54 0.77
N ASN A 84 -13.75 14.67 0.86
CA ASN A 84 -14.16 13.73 -0.18
C ASN A 84 -13.04 12.80 -0.69
N ILE A 85 -12.14 12.39 0.22
CA ILE A 85 -11.02 11.50 -0.12
C ILE A 85 -11.55 10.14 -0.60
N LYS A 86 -11.06 9.67 -1.77
CA LYS A 86 -11.34 8.36 -2.34
C LYS A 86 -10.12 7.77 -3.05
N MET A 87 -10.02 6.43 -2.99
CA MET A 87 -9.04 5.64 -3.74
C MET A 87 -9.76 4.88 -4.86
N LYS A 88 -9.85 5.50 -6.03
CA LYS A 88 -10.51 4.92 -7.21
C LYS A 88 -9.58 3.96 -7.94
N ASP A 89 -10.17 3.07 -8.74
CA ASP A 89 -9.44 2.09 -9.56
C ASP A 89 -8.44 1.27 -8.74
N LEU A 90 -8.84 0.92 -7.51
CA LEU A 90 -7.99 0.25 -6.53
C LEU A 90 -7.60 -1.15 -7.01
N TYR A 91 -6.31 -1.38 -7.17
CA TYR A 91 -5.72 -2.69 -7.41
C TYR A 91 -4.72 -3.03 -6.31
N VAL A 92 -4.93 -4.16 -5.64
CA VAL A 92 -4.08 -4.65 -4.54
C VAL A 92 -3.63 -6.08 -4.84
N HIS A 93 -2.36 -6.34 -4.65
CA HIS A 93 -1.80 -7.69 -4.68
C HIS A 93 -0.68 -7.84 -3.66
N THR A 94 -0.42 -9.07 -3.24
CA THR A 94 0.69 -9.43 -2.37
C THR A 94 1.67 -10.32 -3.09
N ASN A 95 2.94 -9.96 -3.06
CA ASN A 95 4.07 -10.72 -3.57
C ASN A 95 4.76 -11.47 -2.43
N TYR A 96 4.86 -12.78 -2.55
CA TYR A 96 5.64 -13.67 -1.73
C TYR A 96 6.92 -14.00 -2.48
N PHE A 97 8.01 -13.29 -2.17
CA PHE A 97 9.26 -13.42 -2.88
C PHE A 97 9.99 -14.71 -2.51
N ALA A 98 10.76 -15.24 -3.45
CA ALA A 98 11.58 -16.44 -3.25
C ALA A 98 12.61 -16.32 -2.11
N ASN A 99 13.04 -15.10 -1.76
CA ASN A 99 13.92 -14.81 -0.63
C ASN A 99 13.20 -14.75 0.72
N GLY A 100 11.88 -14.98 0.75
CA GLY A 100 11.03 -14.94 1.96
C GLY A 100 10.48 -13.57 2.31
N GLU A 101 10.79 -12.51 1.58
CA GLU A 101 10.14 -11.22 1.78
C GLU A 101 8.69 -11.24 1.30
N ILE A 102 7.84 -10.50 2.00
CA ILE A 102 6.41 -10.36 1.66
C ILE A 102 6.09 -8.88 1.52
N TRP A 103 5.56 -8.51 0.37
CA TRP A 103 5.17 -7.14 0.07
C TRP A 103 3.79 -7.08 -0.55
N SER A 104 2.92 -6.25 0.00
CA SER A 104 1.66 -5.90 -0.66
C SER A 104 1.80 -4.57 -1.40
N ASN A 105 1.26 -4.51 -2.60
CA ASN A 105 1.36 -3.37 -3.50
C ASN A 105 -0.04 -2.82 -3.77
N VAL A 106 -0.17 -1.49 -3.76
CA VAL A 106 -1.41 -0.75 -4.04
C VAL A 106 -1.18 0.18 -5.21
N TRP A 107 -2.02 0.06 -6.21
CA TRP A 107 -2.16 1.01 -7.31
C TRP A 107 -3.56 1.60 -7.24
N ALA A 108 -3.67 2.91 -7.26
CA ALA A 108 -4.96 3.58 -7.24
C ALA A 108 -4.88 4.99 -7.84
N THR A 109 -6.04 5.57 -8.10
CA THR A 109 -6.21 6.99 -8.34
C THR A 109 -6.76 7.62 -7.07
N TRP A 110 -5.92 8.33 -6.32
CA TRP A 110 -6.35 9.12 -5.19
C TRP A 110 -7.13 10.36 -5.68
N THR A 111 -8.27 10.64 -5.05
CA THR A 111 -9.05 11.87 -5.33
C THR A 111 -9.42 12.53 -4.03
N GLY A 112 -9.52 13.86 -4.04
CA GLY A 112 -9.96 14.67 -2.90
C GLY A 112 -10.27 16.09 -3.31
N THR A 113 -10.91 16.85 -2.43
CA THR A 113 -11.20 18.27 -2.59
C THR A 113 -10.42 19.05 -1.55
N GLY A 114 -9.60 20.01 -1.96
CA GLY A 114 -8.85 20.86 -1.03
C GLY A 114 -9.80 21.68 -0.16
N LYS A 115 -9.65 21.58 1.16
CA LYS A 115 -10.52 22.31 2.12
C LYS A 115 -10.36 23.82 2.01
N THR A 116 -9.14 24.29 1.80
CA THR A 116 -8.84 25.73 1.72
C THR A 116 -9.06 26.27 0.32
N THR A 117 -8.63 25.55 -0.71
CA THR A 117 -8.70 26.04 -2.09
C THR A 117 -10.01 25.72 -2.80
N GLY A 118 -10.78 24.73 -2.33
CA GLY A 118 -11.96 24.20 -2.99
C GLY A 118 -11.67 23.44 -4.30
N LYS A 119 -10.39 23.18 -4.62
CA LYS A 119 -10.00 22.49 -5.85
C LYS A 119 -10.22 21.00 -5.74
N GLU A 120 -10.70 20.39 -6.81
CA GLU A 120 -10.75 18.95 -6.96
C GLU A 120 -9.40 18.44 -7.49
N TYR A 121 -8.92 17.37 -6.88
CA TYR A 121 -7.66 16.73 -7.22
C TYR A 121 -7.86 15.27 -7.61
N SER A 122 -7.03 14.80 -8.53
CA SER A 122 -6.97 13.41 -8.94
C SER A 122 -5.53 13.09 -9.33
N LEU A 123 -4.92 12.10 -8.66
CA LEU A 123 -3.53 11.73 -8.95
C LEU A 123 -3.32 10.21 -8.84
N PRO A 124 -2.52 9.63 -9.73
CA PRO A 124 -2.07 8.24 -9.57
C PRO A 124 -1.22 8.12 -8.32
N THR A 125 -1.46 7.05 -7.56
CA THR A 125 -0.69 6.74 -6.37
C THR A 125 -0.23 5.30 -6.38
N HIS A 126 0.93 5.06 -5.79
CA HIS A 126 1.45 3.73 -5.55
C HIS A 126 1.96 3.62 -4.12
N PHE A 127 1.61 2.52 -3.44
CA PHE A 127 2.12 2.21 -2.11
C PHE A 127 2.56 0.76 -2.05
N ASP A 128 3.68 0.54 -1.35
CA ASP A 128 4.21 -0.77 -0.99
C ASP A 128 4.20 -0.94 0.53
N TYR A 129 3.80 -2.12 0.99
CA TYR A 129 3.72 -2.48 2.41
C TYR A 129 4.54 -3.74 2.64
N LYS A 130 5.65 -3.62 3.38
CA LYS A 130 6.46 -4.78 3.79
C LYS A 130 5.87 -5.43 5.03
N TRP A 131 5.73 -6.75 4.99
CA TRP A 131 5.22 -7.54 6.09
C TRP A 131 6.32 -8.35 6.77
N GLU A 132 6.36 -8.30 8.10
CA GLU A 132 7.17 -9.18 8.94
C GLU A 132 6.34 -9.62 10.16
N ASN A 133 6.30 -10.92 10.44
CA ASN A 133 5.55 -11.49 11.57
C ASN A 133 4.08 -11.04 11.65
N GLY A 134 3.42 -10.91 10.50
CA GLY A 134 2.01 -10.48 10.41
C GLY A 134 1.77 -8.99 10.64
N LYS A 135 2.83 -8.17 10.69
CA LYS A 135 2.78 -6.72 10.85
C LYS A 135 3.40 -6.00 9.66
N ILE A 136 2.89 -4.84 9.32
CA ILE A 136 3.51 -3.92 8.37
C ILE A 136 4.67 -3.22 9.09
N VAL A 137 5.88 -3.41 8.58
CA VAL A 137 7.12 -2.82 9.12
C VAL A 137 7.66 -1.69 8.26
N VAL A 138 7.29 -1.63 6.98
CA VAL A 138 7.62 -0.53 6.06
C VAL A 138 6.39 -0.17 5.26
N VAL A 139 6.15 1.12 5.09
CA VAL A 139 5.22 1.70 4.12
C VAL A 139 6.05 2.56 3.17
N GLN A 140 5.94 2.33 1.87
CA GLN A 140 6.61 3.13 0.85
C GLN A 140 5.55 3.73 -0.07
N GLY A 141 5.49 5.06 -0.15
CA GLY A 141 4.54 5.78 -1.01
C GLY A 141 5.24 6.54 -2.13
N TYR A 142 4.60 6.54 -3.31
CA TYR A 142 5.05 7.30 -4.48
C TYR A 142 3.85 8.04 -5.08
N PHE A 143 3.88 9.36 -5.03
CA PHE A 143 2.88 10.24 -5.62
C PHE A 143 3.42 11.66 -5.82
N ASP A 144 2.68 12.49 -6.54
CA ASP A 144 3.02 13.89 -6.74
C ASP A 144 2.66 14.72 -5.49
N GLU A 145 3.68 15.13 -4.73
CA GLU A 145 3.52 15.96 -3.52
C GLU A 145 3.17 17.43 -3.81
N SER A 146 3.12 17.86 -5.07
CA SER A 146 2.88 19.28 -5.39
C SER A 146 1.50 19.76 -4.91
N ILE A 147 0.51 18.87 -4.99
CA ILE A 147 -0.86 19.13 -4.54
C ILE A 147 -0.91 19.34 -3.02
N GLU A 148 -0.25 18.47 -2.26
CA GLU A 148 -0.18 18.57 -0.81
C GLU A 148 0.53 19.86 -0.38
N LYS A 149 1.66 20.17 -1.01
CA LYS A 149 2.41 21.43 -0.76
C LYS A 149 1.56 22.67 -1.03
N MET A 150 0.74 22.66 -2.09
CA MET A 150 -0.18 23.76 -2.39
C MET A 150 -1.27 23.92 -1.33
N GLU A 151 -1.89 22.82 -0.87
CA GLU A 151 -2.93 22.88 0.16
C GLU A 151 -2.35 23.30 1.52
N ILE A 152 -1.16 22.80 1.89
CA ILE A 152 -0.46 23.23 3.12
C ILE A 152 -0.14 24.73 3.07
N ALA A 153 0.33 25.25 1.94
CA ALA A 153 0.62 26.66 1.78
C ALA A 153 -0.66 27.51 1.91
N ALA A 154 -1.75 27.11 1.23
CA ALA A 154 -3.03 27.82 1.31
C ALA A 154 -3.62 27.78 2.73
N TYR A 155 -3.56 26.63 3.41
CA TYR A 155 -3.98 26.50 4.80
C TYR A 155 -3.20 27.42 5.72
N THR A 156 -1.86 27.44 5.59
CA THR A 156 -0.97 28.28 6.42
C THR A 156 -1.25 29.75 6.20
N GLU A 157 -1.49 30.17 4.96
CA GLU A 157 -1.83 31.58 4.65
C GLU A 157 -3.19 31.97 5.28
N ALA A 158 -4.20 31.10 5.19
CA ALA A 158 -5.49 31.35 5.80
C ALA A 158 -5.44 31.48 7.33
N GLN A 159 -4.58 30.69 8.00
CA GLN A 159 -4.41 30.80 9.45
C GLN A 159 -3.71 32.13 9.85
N ASN A 160 -2.82 32.65 9.03
CA ASN A 160 -2.10 33.90 9.33
C ASN A 160 -2.96 35.16 9.11
N GLN A 161 -4.11 35.04 8.46
CA GLN A 161 -5.05 36.16 8.19
C GLN A 161 -6.17 36.30 9.23
N ASN A 162 -6.28 35.34 10.16
CA ASN A 162 -7.23 35.33 11.29
C ASN A 162 -6.54 35.68 12.61
#